data_b493fbe2de97006bfd8111ec7069ad39
#
_entry.id   b493fbe2de97006bfd8111ec7069ad39
#
_cell.length_a   1.000
_cell.length_b   1.000
_cell.length_c   1.000
_cell.angle_alpha   90.00
_cell.angle_beta   90.00
_cell.angle_gamma   90.00
#
_symmetry.space_group_name_H-M   'P 1'
#
loop_
_entity.id
_entity.type
_entity.pdbx_description
1 polymer ?
#
loop_
_entity_poly.entity_id
_entity_poly.type
_entity_poly.pdbx_seq_one_letter_code
_entity_poly.pdbx_strand_id
1 'polypeptide(L)'
;TSNWDGVFMAISMWKSGRTFSFLVKDSVVKAPVLGWFVKRIGAVAVERSASHGLVEQVAQRIREADTFTLCITPKGTRSPRDFWKSGFYRIAMEAGVPIQLGFIDRNTRTFGWGPTYQLTGDVRADMEVIRAFYADKVGIRPEKTSVPRLRAEDEAE
;
A
#
# COMPACT_ATOMS: atom_id res chain seq x y z
N THR A 1 6.52 8.48 -5.77
CA THR A 1 7.10 9.31 -6.84
C THR A 1 8.61 9.46 -6.70
N SER A 2 9.18 9.37 -5.50
CA SER A 2 10.58 9.56 -5.16
C SER A 2 11.06 8.49 -4.17
N ASN A 3 12.40 8.36 -3.98
CA ASN A 3 12.98 7.54 -2.90
C ASN A 3 12.64 8.11 -1.52
N TRP A 4 12.44 9.42 -1.46
CA TRP A 4 12.03 10.13 -0.25
C TRP A 4 10.64 9.72 0.25
N ASP A 5 9.76 9.21 -0.63
CA ASP A 5 8.44 8.69 -0.23
C ASP A 5 8.59 7.58 0.82
N GLY A 6 9.57 6.69 0.65
CA GLY A 6 9.89 5.64 1.61
C GLY A 6 10.44 6.18 2.94
N VAL A 7 11.27 7.22 2.89
CA VAL A 7 11.84 7.86 4.09
C VAL A 7 10.74 8.55 4.91
N PHE A 8 9.90 9.36 4.27
CA PHE A 8 8.78 10.03 4.95
C PHE A 8 7.77 9.03 5.50
N MET A 9 7.52 7.95 4.76
CA MET A 9 6.68 6.87 5.25
C MET A 9 7.28 6.23 6.51
N ALA A 10 8.58 5.89 6.50
CA ALA A 10 9.25 5.32 7.66
C ALA A 10 9.21 6.26 8.89
N ILE A 11 9.40 7.56 8.69
CA ILE A 11 9.29 8.57 9.75
C ILE A 11 7.85 8.64 10.29
N SER A 12 6.84 8.64 9.41
CA SER A 12 5.42 8.61 9.81
C SER A 12 5.09 7.39 10.64
N MET A 13 5.60 6.24 10.23
CA MET A 13 5.45 4.97 10.93
C MET A 13 6.06 5.05 12.33
N TRP A 14 7.31 5.44 12.42
CA TRP A 14 8.01 5.57 13.70
C TRP A 14 7.29 6.54 14.65
N LYS A 15 6.87 7.69 14.14
CA LYS A 15 6.15 8.70 14.91
C LYS A 15 4.78 8.22 15.41
N SER A 16 4.12 7.31 14.69
CA SER A 16 2.83 6.75 15.09
C SER A 16 2.92 5.67 16.18
N GLY A 17 4.12 5.19 16.52
CA GLY A 17 4.32 4.09 17.47
C GLY A 17 3.76 2.74 17.04
N ARG A 18 3.34 2.61 15.79
CA ARG A 18 2.77 1.36 15.25
C ARG A 18 3.86 0.49 14.62
N THR A 19 3.73 -0.81 14.78
CA THR A 19 4.51 -1.79 14.01
C THR A 19 3.93 -1.93 12.62
N PHE A 20 4.80 -1.86 11.61
CA PHE A 20 4.38 -1.97 10.22
C PHE A 20 5.00 -3.19 9.55
N SER A 21 4.20 -3.82 8.72
CA SER A 21 4.66 -4.87 7.81
C SER A 21 4.66 -4.36 6.38
N PHE A 22 5.61 -4.82 5.58
CA PHE A 22 5.68 -4.53 4.15
C PHE A 22 6.07 -5.78 3.38
N LEU A 23 5.58 -5.87 2.15
CA LEU A 23 5.77 -7.06 1.32
C LEU A 23 7.13 -7.01 0.61
N VAL A 24 7.96 -7.99 0.84
CA VAL A 24 9.24 -8.18 0.14
C VAL A 24 9.27 -9.49 -0.62
N LYS A 25 10.09 -9.54 -1.67
CA LYS A 25 10.30 -10.78 -2.40
C LYS A 25 10.95 -11.81 -1.49
N ASP A 26 10.50 -13.06 -1.55
CA ASP A 26 11.02 -14.18 -0.74
C ASP A 26 12.55 -14.31 -0.80
N SER A 27 13.16 -14.10 -1.99
CA SER A 27 14.62 -14.10 -2.14
C SER A 27 15.36 -13.08 -1.28
N VAL A 28 14.73 -11.96 -0.93
CA VAL A 28 15.33 -10.92 -0.06
C VAL A 28 15.36 -11.41 1.38
N VAL A 29 14.31 -12.10 1.79
CA VAL A 29 14.16 -12.65 3.15
C VAL A 29 15.11 -13.84 3.37
N LYS A 30 15.43 -14.57 2.31
CA LYS A 30 16.38 -15.70 2.34
C LYS A 30 17.86 -15.28 2.34
N ALA A 31 18.16 -14.02 2.04
CA ALA A 31 19.54 -13.52 2.07
C ALA A 31 20.08 -13.49 3.52
N PRO A 32 21.28 -14.03 3.81
CA PRO A 32 21.74 -14.30 5.18
C PRO A 32 21.73 -13.08 6.12
N VAL A 33 22.29 -11.97 5.66
CA VAL A 33 22.37 -10.73 6.47
C VAL A 33 21.16 -9.83 6.25
N LEU A 34 20.82 -9.60 4.98
CA LEU A 34 19.71 -8.73 4.60
C LEU A 34 18.36 -9.30 5.05
N GLY A 35 18.19 -10.63 4.97
CA GLY A 35 16.98 -11.31 5.40
C GLY A 35 16.72 -11.16 6.89
N TRP A 36 17.74 -11.26 7.74
CA TRP A 36 17.60 -11.01 9.17
C TRP A 36 17.17 -9.57 9.46
N PHE A 37 17.80 -8.60 8.81
CA PHE A 37 17.49 -7.19 8.99
C PHE A 37 16.06 -6.85 8.54
N VAL A 38 15.65 -7.28 7.34
CA VAL A 38 14.31 -6.97 6.81
C VAL A 38 13.19 -7.65 7.61
N LYS A 39 13.42 -8.86 8.12
CA LYS A 39 12.48 -9.53 9.04
C LYS A 39 12.29 -8.73 10.32
N ARG A 40 13.37 -8.21 10.90
CA ARG A 40 13.32 -7.43 12.13
C ARG A 40 12.55 -6.11 11.99
N ILE A 41 12.51 -5.54 10.80
CA ILE A 41 11.76 -4.30 10.50
C ILE A 41 10.36 -4.56 9.94
N GLY A 42 9.83 -5.79 10.06
CA GLY A 42 8.45 -6.12 9.70
C GLY A 42 8.25 -6.57 8.25
N ALA A 43 9.30 -7.05 7.57
CA ALA A 43 9.14 -7.59 6.22
C ALA A 43 8.36 -8.92 6.23
N VAL A 44 7.35 -8.98 5.39
CA VAL A 44 6.60 -10.20 5.09
C VAL A 44 7.08 -10.76 3.76
N ALA A 45 7.68 -11.96 3.80
CA ALA A 45 8.08 -12.66 2.59
C ALA A 45 6.87 -13.04 1.76
N VAL A 46 6.92 -12.74 0.47
CA VAL A 46 5.86 -13.12 -0.46
C VAL A 46 6.45 -13.74 -1.71
N GLU A 47 5.89 -14.85 -2.11
CA GLU A 47 6.19 -15.47 -3.39
C GLU A 47 5.31 -14.83 -4.48
N ARG A 48 5.93 -14.02 -5.34
CA ARG A 48 5.22 -13.26 -6.38
C ARG A 48 4.81 -14.11 -7.59
N SER A 49 5.28 -15.35 -7.68
CA SER A 49 4.96 -16.28 -8.77
C SER A 49 3.51 -16.80 -8.70
N ALA A 50 2.89 -16.83 -7.51
CA ALA A 50 1.52 -17.28 -7.29
C ALA A 50 0.64 -16.09 -6.86
N SER A 51 0.20 -15.28 -7.81
CA SER A 51 -0.58 -14.06 -7.54
C SER A 51 -1.92 -14.31 -6.82
N HIS A 52 -2.55 -15.46 -7.01
CA HIS A 52 -3.79 -15.83 -6.30
C HIS A 52 -3.53 -16.27 -4.86
N GLY A 53 -2.47 -17.03 -4.60
CA GLY A 53 -2.13 -17.47 -3.24
C GLY A 53 -1.60 -16.35 -2.34
N LEU A 54 -1.04 -15.27 -2.93
CA LEU A 54 -0.51 -14.15 -2.16
C LEU A 54 -1.58 -13.37 -1.38
N VAL A 55 -2.71 -13.08 -2.02
CA VAL A 55 -3.80 -12.33 -1.38
C VAL A 55 -4.33 -13.11 -0.18
N GLU A 56 -4.61 -14.40 -0.38
CA GLU A 56 -5.08 -15.30 0.67
C GLU A 56 -4.10 -15.41 1.83
N GLN A 57 -2.81 -15.65 1.54
CA GLN A 57 -1.76 -15.76 2.58
C GLN A 57 -1.64 -14.49 3.42
N VAL A 58 -1.70 -13.32 2.79
CA VAL A 58 -1.60 -12.04 3.50
C VAL A 58 -2.87 -11.77 4.29
N ALA A 59 -4.04 -12.03 3.72
CA ALA A 59 -5.31 -11.88 4.41
C ALA A 59 -5.41 -12.79 5.63
N GLN A 60 -4.96 -14.04 5.51
CA GLN A 60 -4.92 -14.97 6.64
C GLN A 60 -4.01 -14.45 7.76
N ARG A 61 -2.82 -13.96 7.45
CA ARG A 61 -1.92 -13.37 8.46
C ARG A 61 -2.52 -12.14 9.15
N ILE A 62 -3.29 -11.33 8.42
CA ILE A 62 -4.00 -10.18 8.99
C ILE A 62 -5.06 -10.67 9.98
N ARG A 63 -5.82 -11.71 9.63
CA ARG A 63 -6.87 -12.29 10.49
C ARG A 63 -6.33 -12.96 11.75
N GLU A 64 -5.15 -13.57 11.67
CA GLU A 64 -4.52 -14.30 12.77
C GLU A 64 -3.75 -13.41 13.76
N ALA A 65 -3.46 -12.17 13.39
CA ALA A 65 -2.66 -11.28 14.23
C ALA A 65 -3.55 -10.39 15.10
N ASP A 66 -3.20 -10.24 16.37
CA ASP A 66 -3.88 -9.31 17.28
C ASP A 66 -3.78 -7.86 16.79
N THR A 67 -2.65 -7.51 16.21
CA THR A 67 -2.41 -6.21 15.59
C THR A 67 -1.57 -6.39 14.32
N PHE A 68 -2.05 -5.85 13.21
CA PHE A 68 -1.32 -5.91 11.94
C PHE A 68 -1.55 -4.64 11.13
N THR A 69 -0.48 -4.01 10.67
CA THR A 69 -0.56 -2.88 9.77
C THR A 69 0.31 -3.15 8.54
N LEU A 70 -0.32 -3.35 7.39
CA LEU A 70 0.38 -3.59 6.14
C LEU A 70 0.50 -2.29 5.35
N CYS A 71 1.73 -1.92 5.02
CA CYS A 71 1.98 -0.80 4.14
C CYS A 71 2.16 -1.25 2.69
N ILE A 72 1.33 -0.73 1.82
CA ILE A 72 1.36 -1.03 0.39
C ILE A 72 1.48 0.26 -0.43
N THR A 73 2.38 0.25 -1.41
CA THR A 73 2.46 1.27 -2.46
C THR A 73 1.78 0.75 -3.72
N PRO A 74 0.49 1.08 -3.96
CA PRO A 74 -0.33 0.39 -4.98
C PRO A 74 0.17 0.63 -6.40
N LYS A 75 0.80 1.76 -6.68
CA LYS A 75 1.41 2.03 -7.98
C LYS A 75 2.52 1.03 -8.31
N GLY A 76 3.29 0.57 -7.32
CA GLY A 76 4.33 -0.46 -7.44
C GLY A 76 5.53 -0.07 -8.33
N THR A 77 5.64 1.18 -8.75
CA THR A 77 6.72 1.75 -9.56
C THR A 77 6.84 3.25 -9.35
N ARG A 78 7.99 3.82 -9.70
CA ARG A 78 8.22 5.28 -9.69
C ARG A 78 7.93 5.94 -11.04
N SER A 79 7.70 5.15 -12.08
CA SER A 79 7.29 5.65 -13.41
C SER A 79 5.79 5.94 -13.44
N PRO A 80 5.31 6.84 -14.31
CA PRO A 80 3.89 7.02 -14.54
C PRO A 80 3.22 5.68 -14.90
N ARG A 81 2.01 5.48 -14.45
CA ARG A 81 1.15 4.34 -14.79
C ARG A 81 -0.30 4.78 -14.82
N ASP A 82 -1.05 4.21 -15.74
CA ASP A 82 -2.49 4.47 -15.87
C ASP A 82 -3.29 3.83 -14.74
N PHE A 83 -2.85 2.65 -14.29
CA PHE A 83 -3.56 1.88 -13.26
C PHE A 83 -2.67 1.53 -12.08
N TRP A 84 -3.24 1.60 -10.89
CA TRP A 84 -2.71 1.01 -9.69
C TRP A 84 -2.87 -0.52 -9.71
N LYS A 85 -2.04 -1.23 -8.96
CA LYS A 85 -2.19 -2.66 -8.74
C LYS A 85 -3.32 -2.91 -7.76
N SER A 86 -4.24 -3.81 -8.08
CA SER A 86 -5.40 -4.14 -7.25
C SER A 86 -5.09 -4.93 -5.98
N GLY A 87 -3.82 -5.30 -5.75
CA GLY A 87 -3.44 -6.15 -4.61
C GLY A 87 -3.88 -5.60 -3.25
N PHE A 88 -3.77 -4.28 -3.02
CA PHE A 88 -4.20 -3.67 -1.77
C PHE A 88 -5.70 -3.83 -1.54
N TYR A 89 -6.49 -3.62 -2.60
CA TYR A 89 -7.94 -3.72 -2.59
C TYR A 89 -8.39 -5.14 -2.27
N ARG A 90 -7.84 -6.11 -3.00
CA ARG A 90 -8.16 -7.53 -2.82
C ARG A 90 -7.77 -8.04 -1.43
N ILE A 91 -6.61 -7.65 -0.91
CA ILE A 91 -6.16 -8.04 0.44
C ILE A 91 -7.10 -7.45 1.50
N ALA A 92 -7.46 -6.17 1.40
CA ALA A 92 -8.34 -5.53 2.36
C ALA A 92 -9.75 -6.15 2.36
N MET A 93 -10.31 -6.41 1.18
CA MET A 93 -11.60 -7.10 1.04
C MET A 93 -11.57 -8.52 1.60
N GLU A 94 -10.55 -9.30 1.24
CA GLU A 94 -10.38 -10.68 1.68
C GLU A 94 -10.16 -10.78 3.20
N ALA A 95 -9.42 -9.84 3.78
CA ALA A 95 -9.17 -9.80 5.21
C ALA A 95 -10.32 -9.16 6.00
N GLY A 96 -11.25 -8.46 5.37
CA GLY A 96 -12.33 -7.74 6.03
C GLY A 96 -11.87 -6.52 6.83
N VAL A 97 -10.72 -5.90 6.45
CA VAL A 97 -10.11 -4.79 7.20
C VAL A 97 -10.19 -3.47 6.43
N PRO A 98 -10.25 -2.34 7.14
CA PRO A 98 -10.22 -1.04 6.50
C PRO A 98 -8.85 -0.71 5.94
N ILE A 99 -8.82 0.22 4.99
CA ILE A 99 -7.61 0.87 4.50
C ILE A 99 -7.45 2.25 5.13
N GLN A 100 -6.21 2.66 5.34
CA GLN A 100 -5.88 4.03 5.72
C GLN A 100 -5.02 4.68 4.63
N LEU A 101 -5.45 5.86 4.17
CA LEU A 101 -4.81 6.54 3.06
C LEU A 101 -3.59 7.34 3.54
N GLY A 102 -2.40 6.91 3.15
CA GLY A 102 -1.16 7.65 3.41
C GLY A 102 -0.86 8.66 2.31
N PHE A 103 -0.36 9.84 2.67
CA PHE A 103 -0.05 10.87 1.69
C PHE A 103 1.26 11.61 1.97
N ILE A 104 1.79 12.19 0.90
CA ILE A 104 2.83 13.20 0.93
C ILE A 104 2.34 14.32 0.01
N ASP A 105 2.30 15.54 0.53
CA ASP A 105 1.91 16.71 -0.25
C ASP A 105 3.05 17.74 -0.28
N ARG A 106 3.59 17.96 -1.47
CA ARG A 106 4.67 18.91 -1.72
C ARG A 106 4.22 20.38 -1.52
N ASN A 107 2.98 20.69 -1.89
CA ASN A 107 2.48 22.05 -1.85
C ASN A 107 2.39 22.59 -0.42
N THR A 108 1.84 21.78 0.47
CA THR A 108 1.73 22.10 1.90
C THR A 108 2.95 21.65 2.70
N ARG A 109 3.89 20.92 2.08
CA ARG A 109 5.05 20.30 2.75
C ARG A 109 4.67 19.41 3.92
N THR A 110 3.55 18.72 3.79
CA THR A 110 3.02 17.81 4.80
C THR A 110 3.05 16.36 4.32
N PHE A 111 3.08 15.46 5.25
CA PHE A 111 2.93 14.02 5.02
C PHE A 111 2.25 13.38 6.24
N GLY A 112 1.58 12.28 6.03
CA GLY A 112 0.90 11.60 7.13
C GLY A 112 -0.18 10.62 6.66
N TRP A 113 -1.13 10.44 7.54
CA TRP A 113 -2.24 9.51 7.38
C TRP A 113 -3.54 10.28 7.22
N GLY A 114 -4.28 9.92 6.20
CA GLY A 114 -5.64 10.40 5.96
C GLY A 114 -6.68 9.55 6.73
N PRO A 115 -7.92 9.64 6.31
CA PRO A 115 -9.00 8.88 6.93
C PRO A 115 -8.80 7.38 6.76
N THR A 116 -9.39 6.64 7.68
CA THR A 116 -9.60 5.20 7.53
C THR A 116 -10.89 5.00 6.75
N TYR A 117 -10.87 4.11 5.76
CA TYR A 117 -12.00 3.84 4.90
C TYR A 117 -12.25 2.34 4.78
N GLN A 118 -13.51 1.92 5.00
CA GLN A 118 -13.94 0.54 4.79
C GLN A 118 -14.38 0.38 3.35
N LEU A 119 -13.73 -0.51 2.61
CA LEU A 119 -14.12 -0.81 1.24
C LEU A 119 -15.50 -1.48 1.21
N THR A 120 -16.30 -1.12 0.23
CA THR A 120 -17.69 -1.61 0.08
C THR A 120 -17.80 -2.82 -0.84
N GLY A 121 -16.81 -3.01 -1.72
CA GLY A 121 -16.84 -3.98 -2.81
C GLY A 121 -17.30 -3.38 -4.15
N ASP A 122 -17.92 -2.22 -4.14
CA ASP A 122 -18.13 -1.42 -5.36
C ASP A 122 -16.82 -0.70 -5.72
N VAL A 123 -16.08 -1.28 -6.65
CA VAL A 123 -14.75 -0.77 -7.03
C VAL A 123 -14.79 0.67 -7.52
N ARG A 124 -15.83 1.06 -8.28
CA ARG A 124 -15.96 2.43 -8.80
C ARG A 124 -16.20 3.42 -7.67
N ALA A 125 -17.17 3.14 -6.82
CA ALA A 125 -17.50 4.00 -5.68
C ALA A 125 -16.32 4.11 -4.70
N ASP A 126 -15.67 3.02 -4.38
CA ASP A 126 -14.51 2.98 -3.50
C ASP A 126 -13.33 3.79 -4.07
N MET A 127 -13.06 3.65 -5.38
CA MET A 127 -11.97 4.38 -6.03
C MET A 127 -12.30 5.87 -6.22
N GLU A 128 -13.56 6.26 -6.31
CA GLU A 128 -13.96 7.68 -6.29
C GLU A 128 -13.62 8.34 -4.95
N VAL A 129 -13.91 7.68 -3.84
CA VAL A 129 -13.54 8.16 -2.49
C VAL A 129 -12.01 8.32 -2.37
N ILE A 130 -11.26 7.33 -2.86
CA ILE A 130 -9.80 7.36 -2.85
C ILE A 130 -9.28 8.50 -3.75
N ARG A 131 -9.81 8.68 -4.95
CA ARG A 131 -9.45 9.78 -5.87
C ARG A 131 -9.72 11.16 -5.27
N ALA A 132 -10.91 11.33 -4.68
CA ALA A 132 -11.27 12.58 -4.03
C ALA A 132 -10.28 12.96 -2.93
N PHE A 133 -9.83 12.00 -2.12
CA PHE A 133 -8.81 12.23 -1.10
C PHE A 133 -7.47 12.69 -1.69
N TYR A 134 -7.05 12.17 -2.83
CA TYR A 134 -5.77 12.51 -3.45
C TYR A 134 -5.84 13.67 -4.45
N ALA A 135 -7.01 14.22 -4.75
CA ALA A 135 -7.21 15.21 -5.79
C ALA A 135 -6.42 16.53 -5.57
N ASP A 136 -6.29 16.94 -4.33
CA ASP A 136 -5.58 18.15 -3.92
C ASP A 136 -4.11 17.90 -3.50
N LYS A 137 -3.64 16.66 -3.56
CA LYS A 137 -2.30 16.26 -3.08
C LYS A 137 -1.32 16.11 -4.21
N VAL A 138 -0.19 16.76 -4.06
CA VAL A 138 0.87 16.76 -5.07
C VAL A 138 2.09 16.02 -4.52
N GLY A 139 2.43 14.91 -5.16
CA GLY A 139 3.62 14.14 -4.80
C GLY A 139 4.91 14.92 -4.98
N ILE A 140 6.02 14.45 -4.39
CA ILE A 140 7.34 15.08 -4.46
C ILE A 140 7.78 15.34 -5.92
N ARG A 141 7.39 14.47 -6.82
CA ARG A 141 7.60 14.61 -8.26
C ARG A 141 6.25 14.59 -8.99
N PRO A 142 5.65 15.76 -9.24
CA PRO A 142 4.32 15.87 -9.85
C PRO A 142 4.22 15.13 -11.19
N GLU A 143 5.25 15.22 -12.02
CA GLU A 143 5.33 14.55 -13.32
C GLU A 143 5.27 13.02 -13.25
N LYS A 144 5.44 12.46 -12.07
CA LYS A 144 5.35 11.02 -11.80
C LYS A 144 4.11 10.63 -10.99
N THR A 145 3.26 11.57 -10.70
CA THR A 145 1.98 11.31 -10.03
C THR A 145 1.01 10.66 -11.03
N SER A 146 0.25 9.69 -10.57
CA SER A 146 -0.81 9.03 -11.35
C SER A 146 -2.11 9.19 -10.60
N VAL A 147 -3.19 9.39 -11.34
CA VAL A 147 -4.54 9.35 -10.77
C VAL A 147 -4.82 7.94 -10.24
N PRO A 148 -5.33 7.78 -9.00
CA PRO A 148 -5.72 6.49 -8.47
C PRO A 148 -6.82 5.85 -9.32
N ARG A 149 -6.50 4.75 -10.01
CA ARG A 149 -7.44 4.01 -10.85
C ARG A 149 -7.10 2.53 -10.86
N LEU A 150 -8.09 1.67 -10.79
CA LEU A 150 -7.96 0.23 -10.96
C LEU A 150 -8.51 -0.19 -12.31
N ARG A 151 -7.88 -1.19 -12.94
CA ARG A 151 -8.38 -1.73 -14.22
C ARG A 151 -9.79 -2.32 -14.10
N ALA A 152 -10.12 -2.88 -12.94
CA ALA A 152 -11.44 -3.43 -12.65
C ALA A 152 -12.58 -2.40 -12.72
N GLU A 153 -12.27 -1.09 -12.67
CA GLU A 153 -13.29 -0.04 -12.89
C GLU A 153 -13.80 -0.02 -14.34
N ASP A 154 -12.98 -0.45 -15.29
CA ASP A 154 -13.33 -0.51 -16.72
C ASP A 154 -14.06 -1.81 -17.08
N GLU A 155 -13.89 -2.86 -16.26
CA GLU A 155 -14.48 -4.18 -16.47
C GLU A 155 -15.90 -4.31 -15.87
N ALA A 156 -16.34 -3.33 -15.09
CA ALA A 156 -17.63 -3.31 -14.39
C ALA A 156 -18.75 -2.60 -15.21
N GLU A 157 -18.73 -2.74 -16.55
CA GLU A 157 -19.82 -2.34 -17.46
C GLU A 157 -20.80 -3.47 -17.71
#